data_eed3a39d0b8fe7dabe809f5acd75dd15
#
_entry.id   eed3a39d0b8fe7dabe809f5acd75dd15
#
_cell.length_a   1.000
_cell.length_b   1.000
_cell.length_c   1.000
_cell.angle_alpha   90.00
_cell.angle_beta   90.00
_cell.angle_gamma   90.00
#
_symmetry.space_group_name_H-M   'P 1'
#
loop_
_entity.id
_entity.type
_entity.pdbx_description
1 polymer ?
#
loop_
_entity_poly.entity_id
_entity_poly.type
_entity_poly.pdbx_seq_one_letter_code
_entity_poly.pdbx_strand_id
1 'polypeptide(L)'
;MTPQAALQRVIEHREIFHDEMVSLMRQIMSGEVTPVMIAAIITGLRVKKETIGEIAAAASVMRELSTKVAVPYDNRFVDIVGTGGDSAHSFNISTTSIFVAAAAGAKVAKHGGRSVSSSSGSADVLEALGANIMLSPEQVAACIEETGIGFMFAPSHHAAMKHVAPVRREMGVRTIFNILGPLTNPASAPNTLMGVFHPDLVGIQVRVMQRLGAERVLVVHGKDNLDEISLGAATLVGELKDG
;
A
#
# COMPACT_ATOMS: atom_id res chain seq x y z
N MET A 1 -23.65 -5.99 2.74
CA MET A 1 -23.40 -7.40 3.21
C MET A 1 -23.19 -7.39 4.70
N THR A 2 -23.69 -8.38 5.46
CA THR A 2 -23.36 -8.53 6.88
C THR A 2 -21.99 -9.19 7.06
N PRO A 3 -21.27 -8.91 8.17
CA PRO A 3 -19.99 -9.58 8.44
C PRO A 3 -20.09 -11.11 8.51
N GLN A 4 -21.20 -11.65 9.02
CA GLN A 4 -21.46 -13.10 9.07
C GLN A 4 -21.61 -13.70 7.68
N ALA A 5 -22.33 -13.02 6.80
CA ALA A 5 -22.49 -13.46 5.41
C ALA A 5 -21.17 -13.41 4.65
N ALA A 6 -20.32 -12.41 4.92
CA ALA A 6 -18.99 -12.33 4.37
C ALA A 6 -18.11 -13.49 4.85
N LEU A 7 -18.12 -13.77 6.17
CA LEU A 7 -17.38 -14.88 6.76
C LEU A 7 -17.81 -16.23 6.15
N GLN A 8 -19.12 -16.48 6.04
CA GLN A 8 -19.64 -17.69 5.42
C GLN A 8 -19.12 -17.86 3.98
N ARG A 9 -19.14 -16.76 3.21
CA ARG A 9 -18.72 -16.78 1.81
C ARG A 9 -17.22 -17.09 1.65
N VAL A 10 -16.36 -16.55 2.50
CA VAL A 10 -14.92 -16.85 2.43
C VAL A 10 -14.59 -18.25 2.91
N ILE A 11 -15.35 -18.81 3.88
CA ILE A 11 -15.25 -20.21 4.30
C ILE A 11 -15.60 -21.16 3.15
N GLU A 12 -16.57 -20.80 2.33
CA GLU A 12 -17.00 -21.52 1.13
C GLU A 12 -16.07 -21.30 -0.08
N HIS A 13 -14.94 -20.61 0.08
CA HIS A 13 -14.02 -20.23 -0.98
C HIS A 13 -14.67 -19.42 -2.13
N ARG A 14 -15.74 -18.69 -1.83
CA ARG A 14 -16.46 -17.86 -2.79
C ARG A 14 -16.00 -16.40 -2.72
N GLU A 15 -16.00 -15.73 -3.87
CA GLU A 15 -15.66 -14.32 -3.96
C GLU A 15 -16.71 -13.43 -3.28
N ILE A 16 -16.26 -12.39 -2.58
CA ILE A 16 -17.06 -11.27 -2.14
C ILE A 16 -17.09 -10.26 -3.31
N PHE A 17 -18.26 -10.01 -3.88
CA PHE A 17 -18.35 -9.10 -5.02
C PHE A 17 -17.99 -7.66 -4.63
N HIS A 18 -17.59 -6.87 -5.63
CA HIS A 18 -17.02 -5.53 -5.43
C HIS A 18 -17.83 -4.65 -4.46
N ASP A 19 -19.12 -4.44 -4.71
CA ASP A 19 -19.94 -3.55 -3.88
C ASP A 19 -20.16 -4.10 -2.46
N GLU A 20 -20.21 -5.42 -2.33
CA GLU A 20 -20.31 -6.09 -1.03
C GLU A 20 -19.00 -5.93 -0.24
N MET A 21 -17.84 -6.04 -0.92
CA MET A 21 -16.54 -5.84 -0.30
C MET A 21 -16.33 -4.37 0.09
N VAL A 22 -16.78 -3.42 -0.73
CA VAL A 22 -16.79 -1.98 -0.38
C VAL A 22 -17.63 -1.75 0.88
N SER A 23 -18.85 -2.30 0.94
CA SER A 23 -19.71 -2.19 2.13
C SER A 23 -19.06 -2.80 3.38
N LEU A 24 -18.47 -3.99 3.25
CA LEU A 24 -17.78 -4.68 4.34
C LEU A 24 -16.57 -3.89 4.85
N MET A 25 -15.74 -3.40 3.93
CA MET A 25 -14.55 -2.62 4.29
C MET A 25 -14.93 -1.31 5.01
N ARG A 26 -15.99 -0.61 4.58
CA ARG A 26 -16.49 0.56 5.29
C ARG A 26 -16.90 0.23 6.71
N GLN A 27 -17.63 -0.86 6.94
CA GLN A 27 -18.02 -1.32 8.27
C GLN A 27 -16.80 -1.66 9.15
N ILE A 28 -15.78 -2.32 8.58
CA ILE A 28 -14.53 -2.63 9.28
C ILE A 28 -13.79 -1.33 9.66
N MET A 29 -13.66 -0.42 8.71
CA MET A 29 -12.89 0.82 8.90
C MET A 29 -13.63 1.86 9.76
N SER A 30 -14.96 1.77 9.90
CA SER A 30 -15.75 2.59 10.86
C SER A 30 -15.78 2.03 12.28
N GLY A 31 -15.31 0.79 12.47
CA GLY A 31 -15.31 0.12 13.78
C GLY A 31 -16.64 -0.55 14.14
N GLU A 32 -17.52 -0.75 13.17
CA GLU A 32 -18.81 -1.45 13.35
C GLU A 32 -18.64 -2.98 13.46
N VAL A 33 -17.51 -3.51 13.01
CA VAL A 33 -17.21 -4.95 13.04
C VAL A 33 -16.31 -5.26 14.24
N THR A 34 -16.68 -6.28 15.01
CA THR A 34 -15.88 -6.67 16.19
C THR A 34 -14.49 -7.22 15.82
N PRO A 35 -13.47 -7.08 16.69
CA PRO A 35 -12.12 -7.59 16.43
C PRO A 35 -12.08 -9.06 16.05
N VAL A 36 -12.87 -9.91 16.73
CA VAL A 36 -12.96 -11.34 16.44
C VAL A 36 -13.47 -11.60 15.01
N MET A 37 -14.49 -10.85 14.58
CA MET A 37 -15.06 -10.99 13.26
C MET A 37 -14.09 -10.45 12.19
N ILE A 38 -13.38 -9.35 12.46
CA ILE A 38 -12.34 -8.83 11.56
C ILE A 38 -11.28 -9.91 11.37
N ALA A 39 -10.74 -10.48 12.46
CA ALA A 39 -9.73 -11.53 12.40
C ALA A 39 -10.20 -12.74 11.57
N ALA A 40 -11.43 -13.20 11.81
CA ALA A 40 -11.99 -14.35 11.09
C ALA A 40 -12.12 -14.06 9.58
N ILE A 41 -12.65 -12.90 9.20
CA ILE A 41 -12.84 -12.52 7.79
C ILE A 41 -11.50 -12.38 7.06
N ILE A 42 -10.54 -11.64 7.63
CA ILE A 42 -9.25 -11.42 6.95
C ILE A 42 -8.40 -12.67 6.89
N THR A 43 -8.57 -13.62 7.84
CA THR A 43 -7.98 -14.94 7.77
C THR A 43 -8.64 -15.75 6.65
N GLY A 44 -9.96 -15.75 6.58
CA GLY A 44 -10.70 -16.44 5.52
C GLY A 44 -10.35 -15.93 4.13
N LEU A 45 -10.26 -14.61 3.94
CA LEU A 45 -9.78 -13.99 2.69
C LEU A 45 -8.39 -14.51 2.32
N ARG A 46 -7.45 -14.54 3.28
CA ARG A 46 -6.08 -15.01 3.06
C ARG A 46 -6.02 -16.49 2.67
N VAL A 47 -6.81 -17.36 3.35
CA VAL A 47 -6.89 -18.80 3.08
C VAL A 47 -7.50 -19.08 1.71
N LYS A 48 -8.58 -18.35 1.39
CA LYS A 48 -9.25 -18.43 0.09
C LYS A 48 -8.36 -17.92 -1.06
N LYS A 49 -7.43 -17.04 -0.78
CA LYS A 49 -6.70 -16.13 -1.67
C LYS A 49 -7.63 -15.02 -2.22
N GLU A 50 -7.25 -13.81 -1.96
CA GLU A 50 -7.99 -12.62 -2.35
C GLU A 50 -8.04 -12.46 -3.88
N THR A 51 -9.20 -12.13 -4.43
CA THR A 51 -9.34 -11.81 -5.85
C THR A 51 -8.91 -10.37 -6.13
N ILE A 52 -8.60 -10.07 -7.40
CA ILE A 52 -8.31 -8.71 -7.86
C ILE A 52 -9.48 -7.76 -7.54
N GLY A 53 -10.73 -8.25 -7.64
CA GLY A 53 -11.93 -7.49 -7.30
C GLY A 53 -12.00 -7.12 -5.83
N GLU A 54 -11.74 -8.07 -4.94
CA GLU A 54 -11.73 -7.85 -3.50
C GLU A 54 -10.61 -6.89 -3.06
N ILE A 55 -9.41 -7.05 -3.62
CA ILE A 55 -8.27 -6.17 -3.31
C ILE A 55 -8.56 -4.74 -3.80
N ALA A 56 -9.06 -4.58 -5.02
CA ALA A 56 -9.39 -3.26 -5.58
C ALA A 56 -10.50 -2.55 -4.77
N ALA A 57 -11.55 -3.29 -4.37
CA ALA A 57 -12.62 -2.76 -3.54
C ALA A 57 -12.11 -2.32 -2.16
N ALA A 58 -11.28 -3.14 -1.52
CA ALA A 58 -10.67 -2.80 -0.23
C ALA A 58 -9.77 -1.56 -0.33
N ALA A 59 -8.92 -1.49 -1.36
CA ALA A 59 -8.05 -0.34 -1.60
C ALA A 59 -8.84 0.94 -1.90
N SER A 60 -9.94 0.86 -2.64
CA SER A 60 -10.79 2.02 -2.95
C SER A 60 -11.37 2.64 -1.69
N VAL A 61 -11.85 1.84 -0.73
CA VAL A 61 -12.36 2.33 0.55
C VAL A 61 -11.24 2.94 1.40
N MET A 62 -10.06 2.34 1.44
CA MET A 62 -8.93 2.93 2.14
C MET A 62 -8.49 4.26 1.52
N ARG A 63 -8.50 4.37 0.20
CA ARG A 63 -8.29 5.65 -0.50
C ARG A 63 -9.38 6.65 -0.13
N GLU A 64 -10.65 6.26 -0.20
CA GLU A 64 -11.80 7.12 0.14
C GLU A 64 -11.66 7.73 1.54
N LEU A 65 -11.30 6.92 2.53
CA LEU A 65 -11.21 7.31 3.94
C LEU A 65 -9.87 7.95 4.33
N SER A 66 -8.91 8.03 3.41
CA SER A 66 -7.61 8.66 3.71
C SER A 66 -7.69 10.17 3.74
N THR A 67 -6.87 10.79 4.60
CA THR A 67 -6.60 12.22 4.56
C THR A 67 -5.80 12.54 3.30
N LYS A 68 -6.42 13.23 2.34
CA LYS A 68 -5.85 13.47 1.01
C LYS A 68 -4.74 14.51 1.03
N VAL A 69 -3.78 14.34 0.13
CA VAL A 69 -2.78 15.35 -0.21
C VAL A 69 -3.05 15.80 -1.64
N ALA A 70 -3.42 17.08 -1.80
CA ALA A 70 -3.64 17.67 -3.10
C ALA A 70 -2.30 18.09 -3.69
N VAL A 71 -1.75 17.26 -4.57
CA VAL A 71 -0.58 17.62 -5.37
C VAL A 71 -1.10 18.37 -6.59
N PRO A 72 -0.72 19.65 -6.80
CA PRO A 72 -1.17 20.41 -7.94
C PRO A 72 -0.66 19.74 -9.23
N TYR A 73 -1.55 19.37 -9.96
CA TYR A 73 -1.54 18.96 -11.30
C TYR A 73 -0.34 18.73 -12.07
N ASP A 74 0.22 17.88 -12.20
CA ASP A 74 1.06 17.38 -13.26
C ASP A 74 1.08 15.84 -13.06
N ASN A 75 0.57 15.07 -13.98
CA ASN A 75 0.56 13.61 -13.97
C ASN A 75 1.99 13.00 -13.92
N ARG A 76 3.00 13.81 -13.59
CA ARG A 76 4.42 13.45 -13.59
C ARG A 76 5.00 13.20 -12.21
N PHE A 77 4.19 12.98 -11.18
CA PHE A 77 4.72 12.54 -9.89
C PHE A 77 4.57 11.03 -9.69
N VAL A 78 5.45 10.47 -8.87
CA VAL A 78 5.58 9.03 -8.67
C VAL A 78 5.55 8.67 -7.20
N ASP A 79 4.95 7.52 -6.86
CA ASP A 79 5.20 6.82 -5.60
C ASP A 79 6.23 5.71 -5.82
N ILE A 80 7.21 5.61 -4.93
CA ILE A 80 8.18 4.51 -4.89
C ILE A 80 7.95 3.78 -3.58
N VAL A 81 7.32 2.63 -3.65
CA VAL A 81 6.75 1.95 -2.49
C VAL A 81 6.98 0.43 -2.58
N GLY A 82 6.94 -0.26 -1.47
CA GLY A 82 6.97 -1.72 -1.42
C GLY A 82 5.96 -2.27 -0.43
N THR A 83 5.62 -3.54 -0.60
CA THR A 83 4.82 -4.27 0.40
C THR A 83 5.59 -4.49 1.69
N GLY A 84 6.92 -4.45 1.62
CA GLY A 84 7.79 -4.90 2.70
C GLY A 84 7.65 -6.40 2.96
N GLY A 85 8.34 -6.86 4.00
CA GLY A 85 8.18 -8.24 4.47
C GLY A 85 8.88 -9.30 3.61
N ASP A 86 9.83 -8.90 2.79
CA ASP A 86 10.69 -9.81 2.00
C ASP A 86 11.69 -10.59 2.88
N SER A 87 11.90 -10.13 4.12
CA SER A 87 12.87 -10.71 5.08
C SER A 87 14.33 -10.64 4.62
N ALA A 88 14.64 -9.80 3.63
CA ALA A 88 15.98 -9.68 3.08
C ALA A 88 16.92 -8.83 3.94
N HIS A 89 16.37 -8.05 4.88
CA HIS A 89 17.13 -7.15 5.77
C HIS A 89 18.09 -6.21 5.03
N SER A 90 17.72 -5.79 3.81
CA SER A 90 18.46 -4.81 3.04
C SER A 90 18.37 -3.41 3.69
N PHE A 91 19.18 -2.46 3.24
CA PHE A 91 18.95 -1.06 3.56
C PHE A 91 17.65 -0.57 2.88
N ASN A 92 17.17 0.61 3.26
CA ASN A 92 15.91 1.17 2.75
C ASN A 92 16.05 1.65 1.29
N ILE A 93 16.09 0.70 0.35
CA ILE A 93 16.35 0.94 -1.09
C ILE A 93 15.34 1.93 -1.66
N SER A 94 14.03 1.65 -1.51
CA SER A 94 12.98 2.55 -2.00
C SER A 94 13.07 3.95 -1.38
N THR A 95 13.44 4.07 -0.09
CA THR A 95 13.61 5.38 0.57
C THR A 95 14.84 6.13 0.04
N THR A 96 15.92 5.43 -0.23
CA THR A 96 17.11 6.04 -0.85
C THR A 96 16.82 6.47 -2.29
N SER A 97 16.08 5.67 -3.03
CA SER A 97 15.74 5.93 -4.43
C SER A 97 14.90 7.20 -4.64
N ILE A 98 14.10 7.63 -3.66
CA ILE A 98 13.33 8.88 -3.81
C ILE A 98 14.22 10.10 -3.97
N PHE A 99 15.36 10.15 -3.28
CA PHE A 99 16.30 11.28 -3.38
C PHE A 99 16.98 11.29 -4.75
N VAL A 100 17.34 10.12 -5.27
CA VAL A 100 17.94 10.00 -6.61
C VAL A 100 16.94 10.38 -7.69
N ALA A 101 15.69 9.91 -7.57
CA ALA A 101 14.62 10.23 -8.51
C ALA A 101 14.31 11.73 -8.53
N ALA A 102 14.23 12.36 -7.37
CA ALA A 102 13.99 13.80 -7.26
C ALA A 102 15.18 14.61 -7.82
N ALA A 103 16.41 14.21 -7.54
CA ALA A 103 17.60 14.84 -8.11
C ALA A 103 17.65 14.72 -9.64
N ALA A 104 17.04 13.66 -10.21
CA ALA A 104 16.87 13.49 -11.65
C ALA A 104 15.68 14.26 -12.22
N GLY A 105 14.97 15.05 -11.41
CA GLY A 105 13.86 15.93 -11.84
C GLY A 105 12.46 15.32 -11.71
N ALA A 106 12.31 14.11 -11.13
CA ALA A 106 11.00 13.57 -10.82
C ALA A 106 10.40 14.24 -9.58
N LYS A 107 9.08 14.38 -9.52
CA LYS A 107 8.37 14.70 -8.28
C LYS A 107 7.92 13.43 -7.61
N VAL A 108 8.27 13.27 -6.33
CA VAL A 108 8.02 12.06 -5.57
C VAL A 108 7.03 12.32 -4.43
N ALA A 109 5.91 11.63 -4.45
CA ALA A 109 4.90 11.64 -3.39
C ALA A 109 4.96 10.28 -2.67
N LYS A 110 5.92 10.11 -1.76
CA LYS A 110 6.15 8.83 -1.11
C LYS A 110 5.17 8.60 0.03
N HIS A 111 4.45 7.49 -0.07
CA HIS A 111 3.65 6.94 1.02
C HIS A 111 4.44 5.87 1.77
N GLY A 112 4.43 5.91 3.10
CA GLY A 112 5.18 4.93 3.88
C GLY A 112 4.95 5.03 5.38
N GLY A 113 5.46 4.03 6.10
CA GLY A 113 5.32 3.92 7.55
C GLY A 113 6.62 3.54 8.25
N ARG A 114 6.48 3.24 9.54
CA ARG A 114 7.53 2.59 10.32
C ARG A 114 7.60 1.11 9.94
N SER A 115 8.70 0.49 10.28
CA SER A 115 8.86 -0.96 10.07
C SER A 115 7.84 -1.76 10.87
N VAL A 116 7.37 -2.86 10.27
CA VAL A 116 6.53 -3.87 10.93
C VAL A 116 7.31 -5.16 11.16
N SER A 117 8.21 -5.51 10.24
CA SER A 117 8.95 -6.78 10.24
C SER A 117 10.46 -6.64 10.06
N SER A 118 10.95 -5.48 9.65
CA SER A 118 12.37 -5.17 9.50
C SER A 118 12.89 -4.27 10.63
N SER A 119 14.20 -4.00 10.66
CA SER A 119 14.82 -3.15 11.67
C SER A 119 14.46 -1.66 11.54
N SER A 120 14.16 -1.18 10.34
CA SER A 120 13.76 0.21 10.11
C SER A 120 12.87 0.35 8.86
N GLY A 121 11.84 1.18 8.94
CA GLY A 121 10.99 1.57 7.81
C GLY A 121 11.36 2.94 7.25
N SER A 122 10.66 3.38 6.21
CA SER A 122 10.91 4.68 5.58
C SER A 122 10.81 5.85 6.57
N ALA A 123 9.81 5.83 7.45
CA ALA A 123 9.62 6.87 8.45
C ALA A 123 10.77 6.93 9.45
N ASP A 124 11.29 5.77 9.87
CA ASP A 124 12.38 5.68 10.83
C ASP A 124 13.67 6.29 10.26
N VAL A 125 13.98 6.00 9.00
CA VAL A 125 15.17 6.57 8.31
C VAL A 125 15.03 8.08 8.13
N LEU A 126 13.88 8.54 7.63
CA LEU A 126 13.67 9.97 7.39
C LEU A 126 13.72 10.79 8.68
N GLU A 127 13.14 10.28 9.76
CA GLU A 127 13.19 10.91 11.09
C GLU A 127 14.63 10.95 11.63
N ALA A 128 15.41 9.85 11.48
CA ALA A 128 16.80 9.81 11.85
C ALA A 128 17.68 10.79 11.05
N LEU A 129 17.31 11.10 9.82
CA LEU A 129 17.93 12.13 8.98
C LEU A 129 17.50 13.56 9.33
N GLY A 130 16.59 13.74 10.30
CA GLY A 130 16.09 15.03 10.75
C GLY A 130 14.87 15.54 9.99
N ALA A 131 14.25 14.74 9.13
CA ALA A 131 13.02 15.15 8.44
C ALA A 131 11.83 15.10 9.39
N ASN A 132 10.97 16.12 9.32
CA ASN A 132 9.69 16.10 10.02
C ASN A 132 8.70 15.23 9.24
N ILE A 133 8.34 14.07 9.79
CA ILE A 133 7.39 13.13 9.17
C ILE A 133 5.93 13.43 9.52
N MET A 134 5.67 14.40 10.41
CA MET A 134 4.32 14.75 10.91
C MET A 134 3.78 16.02 10.25
N LEU A 135 4.06 16.22 8.97
CA LEU A 135 3.58 17.35 8.19
C LEU A 135 2.09 17.25 7.90
N SER A 136 1.40 18.42 7.82
CA SER A 136 0.03 18.47 7.31
C SER A 136 -0.02 18.16 5.81
N PRO A 137 -1.19 17.79 5.26
CA PRO A 137 -1.34 17.56 3.82
C PRO A 137 -0.85 18.72 2.95
N GLU A 138 -1.11 19.96 3.37
CA GLU A 138 -0.69 21.18 2.65
C GLU A 138 0.83 21.35 2.70
N GLN A 139 1.45 21.06 3.84
CA GLN A 139 2.90 21.07 4.00
C GLN A 139 3.58 19.99 3.16
N VAL A 140 2.99 18.78 3.08
CA VAL A 140 3.49 17.72 2.21
C VAL A 140 3.42 18.15 0.74
N ALA A 141 2.31 18.75 0.31
CA ALA A 141 2.16 19.27 -1.05
C ALA A 141 3.21 20.35 -1.37
N ALA A 142 3.42 21.28 -0.44
CA ALA A 142 4.46 22.32 -0.58
C ALA A 142 5.88 21.69 -0.68
N CYS A 143 6.20 20.68 0.13
CA CYS A 143 7.47 19.97 0.02
C CYS A 143 7.66 19.32 -1.35
N ILE A 144 6.62 18.69 -1.92
CA ILE A 144 6.71 18.11 -3.27
C ILE A 144 7.00 19.19 -4.30
N GLU A 145 6.37 20.36 -4.17
CA GLU A 145 6.55 21.47 -5.09
C GLU A 145 7.95 22.08 -5.00
N GLU A 146 8.41 22.37 -3.79
CA GLU A 146 9.65 23.11 -3.54
C GLU A 146 10.90 22.24 -3.65
N THR A 147 10.83 21.01 -3.11
CA THR A 147 12.01 20.12 -3.01
C THR A 147 11.97 18.92 -3.98
N GLY A 148 10.82 18.66 -4.59
CA GLY A 148 10.60 17.48 -5.40
C GLY A 148 10.21 16.24 -4.60
N ILE A 149 10.18 16.28 -3.26
CA ILE A 149 9.88 15.13 -2.40
C ILE A 149 8.88 15.53 -1.33
N GLY A 150 7.79 14.74 -1.18
CA GLY A 150 6.91 14.79 -0.02
C GLY A 150 6.73 13.40 0.57
N PHE A 151 6.76 13.32 1.89
CA PHE A 151 6.55 12.08 2.62
C PHE A 151 5.20 12.10 3.35
N MET A 152 4.37 11.11 3.06
CA MET A 152 3.07 10.89 3.68
C MET A 152 3.17 9.76 4.69
N PHE A 153 3.20 10.10 5.98
CA PHE A 153 3.28 9.13 7.05
C PHE A 153 1.97 8.37 7.17
N ALA A 154 1.96 7.08 6.89
CA ALA A 154 0.75 6.26 6.77
C ALA A 154 -0.20 6.36 7.97
N PRO A 155 0.24 6.34 9.25
CA PRO A 155 -0.67 6.50 10.39
C PRO A 155 -1.41 7.84 10.41
N SER A 156 -0.79 8.92 9.94
CA SER A 156 -1.42 10.26 9.90
C SER A 156 -2.50 10.37 8.82
N HIS A 157 -2.35 9.62 7.74
CA HIS A 157 -3.27 9.68 6.60
C HIS A 157 -4.38 8.63 6.63
N HIS A 158 -4.18 7.52 7.36
CA HIS A 158 -5.12 6.40 7.44
C HIS A 158 -5.62 6.18 8.86
N ALA A 159 -6.23 7.19 9.46
CA ALA A 159 -6.73 7.15 10.85
C ALA A 159 -7.71 5.99 11.12
N ALA A 160 -8.49 5.58 10.12
CA ALA A 160 -9.42 4.46 10.21
C ALA A 160 -8.72 3.10 10.48
N MET A 161 -7.43 2.98 10.18
CA MET A 161 -6.65 1.78 10.51
C MET A 161 -6.56 1.48 12.01
N LYS A 162 -6.90 2.43 12.89
CA LYS A 162 -6.96 2.22 14.34
C LYS A 162 -7.85 1.05 14.74
N HIS A 163 -8.88 0.73 13.98
CA HIS A 163 -9.80 -0.38 14.23
C HIS A 163 -9.22 -1.75 13.82
N VAL A 164 -8.27 -1.76 12.91
CA VAL A 164 -7.66 -2.98 12.34
C VAL A 164 -6.26 -3.27 12.88
N ALA A 165 -5.49 -2.23 13.18
CA ALA A 165 -4.10 -2.36 13.60
C ALA A 165 -3.88 -3.24 14.84
N PRO A 166 -4.72 -3.16 15.91
CA PRO A 166 -4.60 -4.06 17.07
C PRO A 166 -4.81 -5.54 16.67
N VAL A 167 -5.84 -5.80 15.86
CA VAL A 167 -6.16 -7.17 15.37
C VAL A 167 -4.99 -7.74 14.59
N ARG A 168 -4.45 -6.99 13.63
CA ARG A 168 -3.29 -7.41 12.83
C ARG A 168 -2.06 -7.71 13.68
N ARG A 169 -1.82 -6.89 14.72
CA ARG A 169 -0.69 -7.06 15.63
C ARG A 169 -0.83 -8.35 16.44
N GLU A 170 -2.02 -8.60 16.96
CA GLU A 170 -2.31 -9.81 17.75
C GLU A 170 -2.23 -11.07 16.89
N MET A 171 -2.73 -11.03 15.65
CA MET A 171 -2.67 -12.17 14.75
C MET A 171 -1.24 -12.53 14.32
N GLY A 172 -0.34 -11.57 14.17
CA GLY A 172 1.07 -11.80 13.79
C GLY A 172 1.30 -12.44 12.42
N VAL A 173 0.28 -12.51 11.56
CA VAL A 173 0.36 -13.11 10.22
C VAL A 173 0.02 -12.11 9.13
N ARG A 174 0.46 -12.40 7.90
CA ARG A 174 0.12 -11.59 6.73
C ARG A 174 -1.34 -11.79 6.34
N THR A 175 -2.01 -10.68 6.03
CA THR A 175 -3.39 -10.61 5.59
C THR A 175 -3.50 -9.68 4.38
N ILE A 176 -4.70 -9.47 3.85
CA ILE A 176 -4.97 -8.51 2.77
C ILE A 176 -4.34 -7.12 3.06
N PHE A 177 -4.30 -6.68 4.31
CA PHE A 177 -3.72 -5.38 4.68
C PHE A 177 -2.20 -5.26 4.43
N ASN A 178 -1.48 -6.37 4.23
CA ASN A 178 -0.07 -6.33 3.88
C ASN A 178 0.18 -5.98 2.42
N ILE A 179 -0.82 -6.14 1.57
CA ILE A 179 -0.74 -5.84 0.14
C ILE A 179 -1.52 -4.57 -0.24
N LEU A 180 -2.30 -4.01 0.69
CA LEU A 180 -3.10 -2.79 0.45
C LEU A 180 -2.28 -1.49 0.57
N GLY A 181 -1.25 -1.46 1.42
CA GLY A 181 -0.46 -0.25 1.68
C GLY A 181 0.00 0.46 0.41
N PRO A 182 0.71 -0.22 -0.50
CA PRO A 182 1.17 0.37 -1.75
C PRO A 182 0.07 0.88 -2.70
N LEU A 183 -1.17 0.40 -2.51
CA LEU A 183 -2.32 0.77 -3.34
C LEU A 183 -3.05 2.03 -2.86
N THR A 184 -2.68 2.57 -1.69
CA THR A 184 -3.49 3.54 -0.96
C THR A 184 -2.80 4.88 -0.74
N ASN A 185 -1.94 5.28 -1.66
CA ASN A 185 -1.25 6.56 -1.63
C ASN A 185 -2.24 7.74 -1.48
N PRO A 186 -2.12 8.59 -0.44
CA PRO A 186 -3.04 9.69 -0.17
C PRO A 186 -3.06 10.78 -1.25
N ALA A 187 -1.98 10.92 -2.01
CA ALA A 187 -1.92 11.83 -3.16
C ALA A 187 -2.49 11.21 -4.45
N SER A 188 -2.88 9.94 -4.41
CA SER A 188 -3.36 9.19 -5.59
C SER A 188 -2.38 9.24 -6.76
N ALA A 189 -1.09 8.98 -6.47
CA ALA A 189 -0.02 9.05 -7.47
C ALA A 189 -0.39 8.25 -8.74
N PRO A 190 -0.38 8.88 -9.91
CA PRO A 190 -0.74 8.23 -11.17
C PRO A 190 0.34 7.26 -11.65
N ASN A 191 1.56 7.48 -11.20
CA ASN A 191 2.70 6.63 -11.54
C ASN A 191 3.24 5.95 -10.28
N THR A 192 3.58 4.68 -10.35
CA THR A 192 4.05 3.91 -9.19
C THR A 192 5.13 2.90 -9.59
N LEU A 193 6.22 2.88 -8.84
CA LEU A 193 7.14 1.75 -8.77
C LEU A 193 6.85 0.99 -7.46
N MET A 194 6.41 -0.26 -7.59
CA MET A 194 5.95 -1.08 -6.46
C MET A 194 6.75 -2.37 -6.36
N GLY A 195 7.47 -2.55 -5.26
CA GLY A 195 8.06 -3.84 -4.90
C GLY A 195 7.08 -4.76 -4.19
N VAL A 196 7.12 -6.05 -4.49
CA VAL A 196 6.24 -7.05 -3.86
C VAL A 196 7.04 -8.24 -3.33
N PHE A 197 6.67 -8.72 -2.12
CA PHE A 197 7.36 -9.81 -1.44
C PHE A 197 7.14 -11.20 -2.07
N HIS A 198 6.26 -11.33 -3.06
CA HIS A 198 5.95 -12.63 -3.69
C HIS A 198 5.68 -12.45 -5.19
N PRO A 199 6.21 -13.35 -6.05
CA PRO A 199 6.08 -13.21 -7.49
C PRO A 199 4.62 -13.21 -8.00
N ASP A 200 3.72 -13.97 -7.36
CA ASP A 200 2.30 -14.00 -7.75
C ASP A 200 1.63 -12.62 -7.63
N LEU A 201 2.14 -11.76 -6.75
CA LEU A 201 1.59 -10.42 -6.55
C LEU A 201 1.90 -9.48 -7.73
N VAL A 202 2.90 -9.75 -8.54
CA VAL A 202 3.29 -8.88 -9.66
C VAL A 202 2.11 -8.64 -10.59
N GLY A 203 1.54 -9.70 -11.14
CA GLY A 203 0.40 -9.58 -12.05
C GLY A 203 -0.91 -9.16 -11.37
N ILE A 204 -1.09 -9.53 -10.09
CA ILE A 204 -2.26 -9.13 -9.29
C ILE A 204 -2.26 -7.62 -9.07
N GLN A 205 -1.15 -7.06 -8.58
CA GLN A 205 -1.06 -5.64 -8.23
C GLN A 205 -1.14 -4.72 -9.46
N VAL A 206 -0.56 -5.13 -10.60
CA VAL A 206 -0.73 -4.40 -11.87
C VAL A 206 -2.23 -4.25 -12.22
N ARG A 207 -2.98 -5.35 -12.18
CA ARG A 207 -4.41 -5.35 -12.51
C ARG A 207 -5.26 -4.60 -11.49
N VAL A 208 -4.88 -4.64 -10.21
CA VAL A 208 -5.54 -3.84 -9.18
C VAL A 208 -5.30 -2.36 -9.43
N MET A 209 -4.06 -1.95 -9.70
CA MET A 209 -3.72 -0.55 -9.99
C MET A 209 -4.41 -0.04 -11.26
N GLN A 210 -4.54 -0.88 -12.28
CA GLN A 210 -5.35 -0.58 -13.48
C GLN A 210 -6.81 -0.27 -13.10
N ARG A 211 -7.44 -1.10 -12.29
CA ARG A 211 -8.81 -0.87 -11.80
C ARG A 211 -8.94 0.38 -10.93
N LEU A 212 -7.88 0.77 -10.26
CA LEU A 212 -7.82 1.99 -9.44
C LEU A 212 -7.48 3.25 -10.24
N GLY A 213 -7.33 3.14 -11.57
CA GLY A 213 -7.12 4.26 -12.49
C GLY A 213 -5.69 4.78 -12.55
N ALA A 214 -4.69 3.97 -12.23
CA ALA A 214 -3.29 4.35 -12.40
C ALA A 214 -2.92 4.44 -13.90
N GLU A 215 -2.00 5.34 -14.23
CA GLU A 215 -1.54 5.54 -15.62
C GLU A 215 -0.35 4.66 -15.96
N ARG A 216 0.67 4.67 -15.08
CA ARG A 216 1.90 3.89 -15.29
C ARG A 216 2.32 3.23 -13.99
N VAL A 217 2.48 1.92 -14.03
CA VAL A 217 2.89 1.12 -12.87
C VAL A 217 3.94 0.11 -13.29
N LEU A 218 5.01 0.04 -12.53
CA LEU A 218 5.94 -1.09 -12.55
C LEU A 218 5.81 -1.82 -11.22
N VAL A 219 5.39 -3.08 -11.26
CA VAL A 219 5.39 -3.97 -10.10
C VAL A 219 6.54 -4.95 -10.25
N VAL A 220 7.41 -5.02 -9.27
CA VAL A 220 8.68 -5.74 -9.35
C VAL A 220 8.86 -6.75 -8.22
N HIS A 221 9.55 -7.85 -8.53
CA HIS A 221 9.97 -8.87 -7.56
C HIS A 221 11.30 -9.48 -8.02
N GLY A 222 12.34 -9.35 -7.21
CA GLY A 222 13.63 -9.99 -7.45
C GLY A 222 13.57 -11.51 -7.25
N LYS A 223 14.19 -12.28 -8.14
CA LYS A 223 14.24 -13.75 -8.01
C LYS A 223 15.06 -14.23 -6.80
N ASP A 224 15.79 -13.35 -6.15
CA ASP A 224 16.44 -13.51 -4.85
C ASP A 224 15.53 -13.16 -3.66
N ASN A 225 14.22 -13.04 -3.91
CA ASN A 225 13.14 -12.71 -2.99
C ASN A 225 13.12 -11.25 -2.49
N LEU A 226 13.85 -10.34 -3.12
CA LEU A 226 13.74 -8.91 -2.83
C LEU A 226 12.41 -8.34 -3.35
N ASP A 227 11.77 -7.49 -2.57
CA ASP A 227 10.67 -6.65 -3.04
C ASP A 227 11.18 -5.36 -3.72
N GLU A 228 12.25 -5.51 -4.51
CA GLU A 228 12.97 -4.43 -5.21
C GLU A 228 13.47 -4.92 -6.58
N ILE A 229 14.02 -4.02 -7.40
CA ILE A 229 14.80 -4.38 -8.59
C ILE A 229 16.17 -4.88 -8.11
N SER A 230 16.42 -6.18 -8.30
CA SER A 230 17.66 -6.80 -7.85
C SER A 230 18.83 -6.47 -8.78
N LEU A 231 20.01 -6.23 -8.18
CA LEU A 231 21.28 -6.17 -8.90
C LEU A 231 21.98 -7.54 -8.97
N GLY A 232 21.60 -8.47 -8.09
CA GLY A 232 22.23 -9.80 -7.97
C GLY A 232 21.49 -10.91 -8.71
N ALA A 233 20.22 -10.68 -9.07
CA ALA A 233 19.38 -11.68 -9.72
C ALA A 233 18.45 -11.05 -10.76
N ALA A 234 17.81 -11.89 -11.57
CA ALA A 234 16.77 -11.42 -12.47
C ALA A 234 15.57 -10.88 -11.69
N THR A 235 14.91 -9.87 -12.21
CA THR A 235 13.71 -9.27 -11.64
C THR A 235 12.50 -9.58 -12.52
N LEU A 236 11.43 -10.08 -11.90
CA LEU A 236 10.12 -10.19 -12.54
C LEU A 236 9.47 -8.82 -12.52
N VAL A 237 8.99 -8.37 -13.67
CA VAL A 237 8.36 -7.05 -13.85
C VAL A 237 6.99 -7.21 -14.47
N GLY A 238 5.99 -6.61 -13.85
CA GLY A 238 4.67 -6.37 -14.43
C GLY A 238 4.54 -4.88 -14.75
N GLU A 239 4.13 -4.54 -15.95
CA GLU A 239 3.98 -3.16 -16.41
C GLU A 239 2.53 -2.85 -16.74
N LEU A 240 2.04 -1.70 -16.26
CA LEU A 240 0.89 -0.99 -16.78
C LEU A 240 1.41 0.28 -17.45
N LYS A 241 0.99 0.52 -18.70
CA LYS A 241 1.36 1.68 -19.47
C LYS A 241 0.15 2.25 -20.17
N ASP A 242 -0.11 3.53 -19.94
CA ASP A 242 -1.22 4.29 -20.54
C ASP A 242 -2.61 3.68 -20.21
N GLY A 243 -2.78 3.13 -18.95
CA GLY A 243 -4.02 2.51 -18.47
C GLY A 243 -4.20 1.10 -18.99
#